data_2ea6285cb8b48ff7b523f6d2c511cd2c
#
_entry.id   2ea6285cb8b48ff7b523f6d2c511cd2c
#
_cell.length_a   1.000
_cell.length_b   1.000
_cell.length_c   1.000
_cell.angle_alpha   90.00
_cell.angle_beta   90.00
_cell.angle_gamma   90.00
#
_symmetry.space_group_name_H-M   'P 1'
#
loop_
_entity.id
_entity.type
_entity.pdbx_description
1 polymer ?
#
loop_
_entity_poly.entity_id
_entity_poly.type
_entity_poly.pdbx_seq_one_letter_code
_entity_poly.pdbx_strand_id
1 'polypeptide(L)'
;LNYIDFEDPAVQARLCYEVCRKHNKPVIVMEPVRGGKLADIPEQGKAIFDALHGGSPASYAIRYAADFDGVFMVLSGMSSLEQMNDNLSFMKDFKPLSHEERRAIAKVCDVIRATHTIPCTACRYCTDGCPEHILIPDLFSCMNAKQLCRDWNSDCYYEVYTENHGKASDCIGCGKCEHSCPQHLPIRELLKEVAKTFEGGEAE
;
A
#
# COMPACT_ATOMS: atom_id res chain seq x y z
N LEU A 1 5.72 -8.88 -6.54
CA LEU A 1 6.38 -9.20 -5.26
C LEU A 1 7.02 -7.94 -4.69
N ASN A 2 6.60 -7.51 -3.51
CA ASN A 2 7.29 -6.50 -2.72
C ASN A 2 7.14 -6.87 -1.24
N TYR A 3 7.92 -6.26 -0.37
CA TYR A 3 8.00 -6.67 1.03
C TYR A 3 6.77 -6.33 1.89
N ILE A 4 5.88 -5.45 1.43
CA ILE A 4 4.62 -5.11 2.12
C ILE A 4 3.51 -6.11 1.77
N ASP A 5 3.39 -6.44 0.47
CA ASP A 5 2.26 -7.21 -0.05
C ASP A 5 2.55 -8.72 -0.12
N PHE A 6 3.80 -9.16 0.10
CA PHE A 6 4.17 -10.57 -0.08
C PHE A 6 3.35 -11.52 0.80
N GLU A 7 3.11 -11.12 2.05
CA GLU A 7 2.33 -11.88 3.02
C GLU A 7 0.86 -11.43 3.10
N ASP A 8 0.44 -10.47 2.27
CA ASP A 8 -0.93 -9.96 2.27
C ASP A 8 -1.89 -11.02 1.70
N PRO A 9 -2.89 -11.48 2.48
CA PRO A 9 -3.82 -12.51 2.04
C PRO A 9 -4.73 -12.04 0.89
N ALA A 10 -4.96 -10.74 0.72
CA ALA A 10 -5.74 -10.19 -0.39
C ALA A 10 -4.96 -10.21 -1.69
N VAL A 11 -3.65 -9.96 -1.63
CA VAL A 11 -2.76 -9.97 -2.81
C VAL A 11 -2.32 -11.38 -3.18
N GLN A 12 -2.18 -12.29 -2.21
CA GLN A 12 -1.77 -13.69 -2.38
C GLN A 12 -0.42 -13.87 -3.12
N ALA A 13 0.47 -12.89 -3.02
CA ALA A 13 1.72 -12.88 -3.77
C ALA A 13 2.61 -14.09 -3.47
N ARG A 14 2.70 -14.51 -2.19
CA ARG A 14 3.44 -15.70 -1.78
C ARG A 14 2.88 -16.97 -2.42
N LEU A 15 1.57 -17.17 -2.37
CA LEU A 15 0.92 -18.35 -2.94
C LEU A 15 1.16 -18.43 -4.45
N CYS A 16 1.04 -17.32 -5.16
CA CYS A 16 1.34 -17.26 -6.60
C CYS A 16 2.80 -17.60 -6.88
N TYR A 17 3.74 -17.07 -6.08
CA TYR A 17 5.15 -17.37 -6.19
C TYR A 17 5.43 -18.87 -5.97
N GLU A 18 4.88 -19.48 -4.91
CA GLU A 18 5.04 -20.90 -4.59
C GLU A 18 4.53 -21.81 -5.72
N VAL A 19 3.40 -21.44 -6.36
CA VAL A 19 2.89 -22.17 -7.54
C VAL A 19 3.87 -22.08 -8.70
N CYS A 20 4.44 -20.91 -8.99
CA CYS A 20 5.46 -20.76 -10.03
C CYS A 20 6.68 -21.64 -9.74
N ARG A 21 7.15 -21.68 -8.48
CA ARG A 21 8.28 -22.53 -8.07
C ARG A 21 7.97 -24.01 -8.22
N LYS A 22 6.79 -24.45 -7.76
CA LYS A 22 6.33 -25.84 -7.87
C LYS A 22 6.31 -26.33 -9.32
N HIS A 23 5.99 -25.44 -10.26
CA HIS A 23 5.92 -25.78 -11.70
C HIS A 23 7.18 -25.37 -12.47
N ASN A 24 8.28 -25.03 -11.81
CA ASN A 24 9.55 -24.58 -12.40
C ASN A 24 9.35 -23.46 -13.44
N LYS A 25 8.44 -22.52 -13.16
CA LYS A 25 8.23 -21.35 -14.01
C LYS A 25 9.08 -20.18 -13.52
N PRO A 26 9.75 -19.47 -14.44
CA PRO A 26 10.43 -18.23 -14.08
C PRO A 26 9.41 -17.17 -13.70
N VAL A 27 9.79 -16.27 -12.79
CA VAL A 27 8.95 -15.18 -12.31
C VAL A 27 9.51 -13.85 -12.81
N ILE A 28 8.64 -13.05 -13.42
CA ILE A 28 8.93 -11.64 -13.72
C ILE A 28 8.13 -10.82 -12.72
N VAL A 29 8.83 -9.98 -11.97
CA VAL A 29 8.24 -9.15 -10.92
C VAL A 29 7.88 -7.78 -11.48
N MET A 30 6.60 -7.42 -11.40
CA MET A 30 6.12 -6.06 -11.60
C MET A 30 5.92 -5.35 -10.27
N GLU A 31 6.00 -4.03 -10.27
CA GLU A 31 5.78 -3.17 -9.11
C GLU A 31 6.64 -3.54 -7.87
N PRO A 32 7.96 -3.71 -8.02
CA PRO A 32 8.81 -4.02 -6.87
C PRO A 32 8.79 -2.92 -5.81
N VAL A 33 8.55 -1.68 -6.23
CA VAL A 33 8.43 -0.49 -5.36
C VAL A 33 6.99 -0.04 -5.15
N ARG A 34 6.00 -0.87 -5.50
CA ARG A 34 4.56 -0.61 -5.28
C ARG A 34 4.13 0.77 -5.81
N GLY A 35 4.34 1.01 -7.11
CA GLY A 35 4.02 2.30 -7.74
C GLY A 35 4.84 3.49 -7.21
N GLY A 36 6.06 3.26 -6.72
CA GLY A 36 6.94 4.29 -6.13
C GLY A 36 6.83 4.44 -4.60
N LYS A 37 5.80 3.88 -3.98
CA LYS A 37 5.49 4.04 -2.55
C LYS A 37 6.59 3.51 -1.62
N LEU A 38 7.31 2.48 -2.03
CA LEU A 38 8.43 1.93 -1.26
C LEU A 38 9.76 2.63 -1.55
N ALA A 39 9.77 3.61 -2.46
CA ALA A 39 10.88 4.54 -2.65
C ALA A 39 10.74 5.78 -1.74
N ASP A 40 9.50 6.17 -1.40
CA ASP A 40 9.20 7.29 -0.49
C ASP A 40 8.41 6.79 0.74
N ILE A 41 9.12 6.18 1.66
CA ILE A 41 8.59 5.62 2.90
C ILE A 41 8.59 6.67 4.03
N PRO A 42 7.83 6.46 5.13
CA PRO A 42 7.86 7.36 6.28
C PRO A 42 9.28 7.61 6.83
N GLU A 43 9.54 8.79 7.35
CA GLU A 43 10.86 9.19 7.88
C GLU A 43 11.43 8.21 8.92
N GLN A 44 10.57 7.65 9.78
CA GLN A 44 10.97 6.60 10.73
C GLN A 44 11.49 5.34 10.02
N GLY A 45 10.90 4.99 8.89
CA GLY A 45 11.35 3.89 8.05
C GLY A 45 12.66 4.20 7.33
N LYS A 46 12.83 5.44 6.81
CA LYS A 46 14.08 5.91 6.20
C LYS A 46 15.22 5.83 7.21
N ALA A 47 15.03 6.33 8.43
CA ALA A 47 16.04 6.27 9.48
C ALA A 47 16.52 4.84 9.80
N ILE A 48 15.65 3.83 9.68
CA ILE A 48 16.03 2.42 9.86
C ILE A 48 16.99 1.97 8.74
N PHE A 49 16.72 2.35 7.48
CA PHE A 49 17.60 2.01 6.37
C PHE A 49 18.89 2.82 6.37
N ASP A 50 18.85 4.10 6.73
CA ASP A 50 20.03 4.97 6.83
C ASP A 50 21.05 4.43 7.85
N ALA A 51 20.57 3.81 8.93
CA ALA A 51 21.42 3.18 9.93
C ALA A 51 22.23 1.98 9.38
N LEU A 52 21.83 1.42 8.25
CA LEU A 52 22.55 0.33 7.57
C LEU A 52 23.63 0.83 6.59
N HIS A 53 23.66 2.15 6.31
CA HIS A 53 24.58 2.78 5.34
C HIS A 53 24.55 2.13 3.93
N GLY A 54 23.40 1.57 3.53
CA GLY A 54 23.31 0.61 2.44
C GLY A 54 22.47 0.96 1.22
N GLY A 55 22.14 2.22 0.97
CA GLY A 55 21.44 2.62 -0.25
C GLY A 55 20.03 3.18 -0.02
N SER A 56 19.36 3.52 -1.11
CA SER A 56 18.02 4.11 -1.10
C SER A 56 16.93 3.14 -0.61
N PRO A 57 15.78 3.62 -0.12
CA PRO A 57 14.64 2.75 0.16
C PRO A 57 14.22 1.90 -1.04
N ALA A 58 14.32 2.44 -2.27
CA ALA A 58 14.06 1.71 -3.50
C ALA A 58 15.02 0.53 -3.69
N SER A 59 16.30 0.67 -3.29
CA SER A 59 17.29 -0.39 -3.38
C SER A 59 16.90 -1.61 -2.55
N TYR A 60 16.38 -1.41 -1.34
CA TYR A 60 15.90 -2.51 -0.49
C TYR A 60 14.67 -3.19 -1.08
N ALA A 61 13.74 -2.42 -1.66
CA ALA A 61 12.52 -2.96 -2.26
C ALA A 61 12.81 -3.79 -3.52
N ILE A 62 13.66 -3.28 -4.40
CA ILE A 62 14.03 -3.96 -5.66
C ILE A 62 14.89 -5.19 -5.37
N ARG A 63 15.87 -5.08 -4.47
CA ARG A 63 16.70 -6.22 -4.05
C ARG A 63 15.86 -7.29 -3.33
N TYR A 64 14.88 -6.89 -2.53
CA TYR A 64 13.94 -7.84 -1.92
C TYR A 64 13.22 -8.68 -2.98
N ALA A 65 12.71 -8.04 -4.03
CA ALA A 65 12.02 -8.74 -5.11
C ALA A 65 12.96 -9.63 -5.94
N ALA A 66 14.20 -9.19 -6.15
CA ALA A 66 15.20 -9.90 -6.93
C ALA A 66 15.84 -11.08 -6.18
N ASP A 67 15.75 -11.11 -4.86
CA ASP A 67 16.41 -12.10 -3.99
C ASP A 67 15.64 -13.42 -3.85
N PHE A 68 14.51 -13.55 -4.53
CA PHE A 68 13.74 -14.80 -4.56
C PHE A 68 14.23 -15.75 -5.64
N ASP A 69 14.38 -17.02 -5.29
CA ASP A 69 14.73 -18.06 -6.23
C ASP A 69 13.75 -18.13 -7.41
N GLY A 70 14.30 -18.21 -8.64
CA GLY A 70 13.51 -18.31 -9.86
C GLY A 70 12.88 -16.99 -10.32
N VAL A 71 13.20 -15.89 -9.66
CA VAL A 71 12.95 -14.57 -10.24
C VAL A 71 13.97 -14.36 -11.37
N PHE A 72 13.46 -14.22 -12.56
CA PHE A 72 14.24 -14.01 -13.78
C PHE A 72 14.49 -12.53 -14.05
N MET A 73 13.51 -11.70 -13.73
CA MET A 73 13.57 -10.27 -14.03
C MET A 73 12.71 -9.48 -13.03
N VAL A 74 13.20 -8.29 -12.67
CA VAL A 74 12.45 -7.29 -11.91
C VAL A 74 12.27 -6.06 -12.79
N LEU A 75 11.02 -5.66 -13.01
CA LEU A 75 10.65 -4.51 -13.82
C LEU A 75 10.50 -3.29 -12.91
N SER A 76 11.35 -2.29 -13.10
CA SER A 76 11.28 -1.03 -12.37
C SER A 76 10.86 0.12 -13.29
N GLY A 77 9.81 0.86 -12.91
CA GLY A 77 9.37 2.07 -13.61
C GLY A 77 10.19 3.27 -13.17
N MET A 78 11.24 3.59 -13.91
CA MET A 78 12.09 4.76 -13.66
C MET A 78 11.68 5.89 -14.58
N SER A 79 11.46 7.08 -14.01
CA SER A 79 11.07 8.29 -14.75
C SER A 79 12.15 9.38 -14.78
N SER A 80 13.31 9.13 -14.12
CA SER A 80 14.45 10.04 -14.14
C SER A 80 15.79 9.30 -14.27
N LEU A 81 16.83 10.00 -14.75
CA LEU A 81 18.19 9.47 -14.80
C LEU A 81 18.75 9.16 -13.41
N GLU A 82 18.33 9.91 -12.40
CA GLU A 82 18.73 9.69 -11.01
C GLU A 82 18.23 8.33 -10.52
N GLN A 83 16.94 8.03 -10.71
CA GLN A 83 16.35 6.73 -10.36
C GLN A 83 17.01 5.57 -11.13
N MET A 84 17.34 5.78 -12.42
CA MET A 84 18.03 4.79 -13.22
C MET A 84 19.44 4.54 -12.68
N ASN A 85 20.18 5.58 -12.37
CA ASN A 85 21.54 5.48 -11.82
C ASN A 85 21.52 4.81 -10.44
N ASP A 86 20.56 5.14 -9.58
CA ASP A 86 20.38 4.50 -8.29
C ASP A 86 20.13 2.99 -8.48
N ASN A 87 19.16 2.60 -9.31
CA ASN A 87 18.86 1.20 -9.57
C ASN A 87 20.05 0.43 -10.16
N LEU A 88 20.80 1.02 -11.09
CA LEU A 88 22.00 0.42 -11.67
C LEU A 88 23.12 0.24 -10.64
N SER A 89 23.23 1.15 -9.67
CA SER A 89 24.28 1.13 -8.66
C SER A 89 24.33 -0.16 -7.85
N PHE A 90 23.16 -0.75 -7.56
CA PHE A 90 23.04 -1.97 -6.74
C PHE A 90 22.66 -3.21 -7.57
N MET A 91 22.06 -3.06 -8.75
CA MET A 91 21.68 -4.20 -9.59
C MET A 91 22.81 -4.70 -10.48
N LYS A 92 23.77 -3.83 -10.87
CA LYS A 92 24.91 -4.23 -11.69
C LYS A 92 25.79 -5.27 -11.01
N ASP A 93 26.00 -5.09 -9.70
CA ASP A 93 26.76 -6.03 -8.85
C ASP A 93 25.81 -6.55 -7.74
N PHE A 94 24.74 -7.22 -8.16
CA PHE A 94 23.67 -7.65 -7.27
C PHE A 94 24.20 -8.48 -6.10
N LYS A 95 23.80 -8.10 -4.89
CA LYS A 95 24.05 -8.85 -3.67
C LYS A 95 22.72 -9.18 -3.00
N PRO A 96 22.51 -10.47 -2.65
CA PRO A 96 21.37 -10.86 -1.85
C PRO A 96 21.28 -10.06 -0.56
N LEU A 97 20.06 -9.90 -0.03
CA LEU A 97 19.85 -9.22 1.23
C LEU A 97 20.47 -9.99 2.40
N SER A 98 21.27 -9.32 3.21
CA SER A 98 21.78 -9.86 4.45
C SER A 98 20.67 -10.10 5.48
N HIS A 99 20.95 -10.91 6.51
CA HIS A 99 20.01 -11.09 7.62
C HIS A 99 19.68 -9.80 8.36
N GLU A 100 20.60 -8.85 8.40
CA GLU A 100 20.39 -7.55 9.03
C GLU A 100 19.45 -6.70 8.20
N GLU A 101 19.65 -6.62 6.88
CA GLU A 101 18.78 -5.90 5.95
C GLU A 101 17.36 -6.49 5.95
N ARG A 102 17.22 -7.82 6.00
CA ARG A 102 15.88 -8.44 6.10
C ARG A 102 15.16 -8.08 7.41
N ARG A 103 15.90 -8.01 8.55
CA ARG A 103 15.34 -7.55 9.82
C ARG A 103 14.95 -6.06 9.78
N ALA A 104 15.74 -5.24 9.10
CA ALA A 104 15.42 -3.82 8.91
C ALA A 104 14.16 -3.66 8.06
N ILE A 105 14.04 -4.40 6.95
CA ILE A 105 12.83 -4.44 6.12
C ILE A 105 11.61 -4.82 6.97
N ALA A 106 11.70 -5.84 7.82
CA ALA A 106 10.59 -6.22 8.70
C ALA A 106 10.17 -5.06 9.63
N LYS A 107 11.13 -4.36 10.24
CA LYS A 107 10.82 -3.16 11.06
C LYS A 107 10.21 -2.03 10.23
N VAL A 108 10.67 -1.81 9.01
CA VAL A 108 10.08 -0.82 8.10
C VAL A 108 8.65 -1.21 7.74
N CYS A 109 8.37 -2.49 7.51
CA CYS A 109 7.00 -2.98 7.33
C CYS A 109 6.12 -2.64 8.53
N ASP A 110 6.64 -2.82 9.76
CA ASP A 110 5.88 -2.49 10.98
C ASP A 110 5.61 -0.99 11.07
N VAL A 111 6.60 -0.14 10.73
CA VAL A 111 6.42 1.32 10.67
C VAL A 111 5.34 1.70 9.65
N ILE A 112 5.40 1.15 8.44
CA ILE A 112 4.42 1.43 7.39
C ILE A 112 3.02 0.99 7.83
N ARG A 113 2.88 -0.20 8.43
CA ARG A 113 1.60 -0.72 8.91
C ARG A 113 1.06 0.02 10.14
N ALA A 114 1.94 0.56 10.98
CA ALA A 114 1.56 1.38 12.14
C ALA A 114 1.13 2.80 11.77
N THR A 115 1.38 3.23 10.54
CA THR A 115 0.81 4.47 10.02
C THR A 115 -0.71 4.33 10.09
N HIS A 116 -1.38 5.26 10.76
CA HIS A 116 -2.80 5.16 11.11
C HIS A 116 -3.67 4.95 9.88
N THR A 117 -3.95 3.69 9.60
CA THR A 117 -4.88 3.29 8.56
C THR A 117 -6.16 2.80 9.19
N ILE A 118 -7.26 3.01 8.48
CA ILE A 118 -8.55 2.46 8.88
C ILE A 118 -8.47 0.93 8.70
N PRO A 119 -8.57 0.10 9.77
CA PRO A 119 -8.42 -1.35 9.67
C PRO A 119 -9.70 -2.02 9.12
N CYS A 120 -10.16 -1.54 7.96
CA CYS A 120 -11.31 -2.07 7.26
C CYS A 120 -10.95 -3.34 6.49
N THR A 121 -11.71 -4.42 6.72
CA THR A 121 -11.52 -5.72 6.04
C THR A 121 -12.29 -5.83 4.73
N ALA A 122 -12.94 -4.77 4.28
CA ALA A 122 -13.76 -4.71 3.07
C ALA A 122 -14.86 -5.81 2.99
N CYS A 123 -15.40 -6.23 4.12
CA CYS A 123 -16.47 -7.25 4.18
C CYS A 123 -17.83 -6.77 3.63
N ARG A 124 -18.02 -5.48 3.41
CA ARG A 124 -19.17 -4.80 2.80
C ARG A 124 -20.49 -4.86 3.55
N TYR A 125 -20.59 -5.46 4.75
CA TYR A 125 -21.83 -5.50 5.52
C TYR A 125 -22.41 -4.12 5.86
N CYS A 126 -21.57 -3.10 5.91
CA CYS A 126 -21.99 -1.72 6.14
C CYS A 126 -22.61 -1.05 4.90
N THR A 127 -22.34 -1.57 3.70
CA THR A 127 -22.79 -0.99 2.42
C THR A 127 -24.27 -1.28 2.17
N ASP A 128 -24.70 -2.53 2.37
CA ASP A 128 -26.06 -2.99 2.07
C ASP A 128 -27.14 -2.26 2.90
N GLY A 129 -26.80 -1.82 4.09
CA GLY A 129 -27.72 -1.13 5.02
C GLY A 129 -27.63 0.41 4.96
N CYS A 130 -26.77 0.98 4.13
CA CYS A 130 -26.58 2.41 4.07
C CYS A 130 -27.67 3.09 3.24
N PRO A 131 -28.52 3.97 3.84
CA PRO A 131 -29.59 4.63 3.11
C PRO A 131 -29.09 5.61 2.03
N GLU A 132 -27.90 6.15 2.20
CA GLU A 132 -27.23 7.06 1.24
C GLU A 132 -26.36 6.30 0.24
N HIS A 133 -26.38 4.96 0.24
CA HIS A 133 -25.62 4.12 -0.68
C HIS A 133 -24.10 4.42 -0.71
N ILE A 134 -23.52 4.83 0.42
CA ILE A 134 -22.10 5.14 0.53
C ILE A 134 -21.28 3.83 0.43
N LEU A 135 -20.32 3.81 -0.48
CA LEU A 135 -19.38 2.68 -0.63
C LEU A 135 -18.27 2.75 0.44
N ILE A 136 -18.67 2.62 1.71
CA ILE A 136 -17.82 2.85 2.89
C ILE A 136 -16.45 2.16 2.80
N PRO A 137 -16.33 0.85 2.45
CA PRO A 137 -15.04 0.19 2.36
C PRO A 137 -14.14 0.76 1.26
N ASP A 138 -14.73 1.18 0.15
CA ASP A 138 -13.99 1.74 -0.99
C ASP A 138 -13.45 3.13 -0.65
N LEU A 139 -14.26 3.96 0.02
CA LEU A 139 -13.82 5.27 0.51
C LEU A 139 -12.72 5.15 1.58
N PHE A 140 -12.82 4.15 2.46
CA PHE A 140 -11.76 3.85 3.44
C PHE A 140 -10.48 3.36 2.77
N SER A 141 -10.59 2.61 1.68
CA SER A 141 -9.44 2.21 0.87
C SER A 141 -8.73 3.42 0.25
N CYS A 142 -9.50 4.40 -0.30
CA CYS A 142 -8.95 5.66 -0.80
C CYS A 142 -8.24 6.44 0.32
N MET A 143 -8.85 6.55 1.51
CA MET A 143 -8.25 7.22 2.66
C MET A 143 -6.94 6.55 3.08
N ASN A 144 -6.94 5.23 3.19
CA ASN A 144 -5.73 4.47 3.52
C ASN A 144 -4.64 4.65 2.47
N ALA A 145 -4.98 4.63 1.19
CA ALA A 145 -4.03 4.86 0.10
C ALA A 145 -3.42 6.26 0.16
N LYS A 146 -4.23 7.28 0.45
CA LYS A 146 -3.78 8.67 0.60
C LYS A 146 -2.86 8.86 1.81
N GLN A 147 -3.22 8.28 2.95
CA GLN A 147 -2.45 8.38 4.20
C GLN A 147 -1.13 7.61 4.15
N LEU A 148 -1.16 6.36 3.64
CA LEU A 148 0.03 5.52 3.58
C LEU A 148 1.06 6.01 2.58
N CYS A 149 0.63 6.60 1.48
CA CYS A 149 1.43 6.67 0.28
C CYS A 149 1.31 8.00 -0.47
N ARG A 150 0.59 8.99 0.08
CA ARG A 150 0.28 10.25 -0.61
C ARG A 150 -0.16 10.01 -2.07
N ASP A 151 -0.95 8.96 -2.28
CA ASP A 151 -1.34 8.51 -3.60
C ASP A 151 -2.33 9.50 -4.23
N TRP A 152 -1.86 10.27 -5.20
CA TRP A 152 -2.70 11.21 -5.96
C TRP A 152 -3.85 10.51 -6.69
N ASN A 153 -3.70 9.23 -7.05
CA ASN A 153 -4.79 8.46 -7.65
C ASN A 153 -5.97 8.25 -6.70
N SER A 154 -5.75 8.36 -5.38
CA SER A 154 -6.83 8.17 -4.40
C SER A 154 -7.94 9.21 -4.55
N ASP A 155 -7.62 10.43 -5.02
CA ASP A 155 -8.61 11.46 -5.31
C ASP A 155 -9.46 11.07 -6.52
N CYS A 156 -8.83 10.61 -7.60
CA CYS A 156 -9.55 10.12 -8.78
C CYS A 156 -10.45 8.92 -8.45
N TYR A 157 -9.96 7.96 -7.66
CA TYR A 157 -10.78 6.82 -7.23
C TYR A 157 -11.92 7.24 -6.31
N TYR A 158 -11.71 8.23 -5.45
CA TYR A 158 -12.78 8.79 -4.64
C TYR A 158 -13.91 9.34 -5.51
N GLU A 159 -13.58 10.13 -6.53
CA GLU A 159 -14.55 10.66 -7.50
C GLU A 159 -15.29 9.53 -8.22
N VAL A 160 -14.58 8.52 -8.72
CA VAL A 160 -15.18 7.35 -9.40
C VAL A 160 -16.16 6.62 -8.48
N TYR A 161 -15.78 6.37 -7.22
CA TYR A 161 -16.65 5.65 -6.28
C TYR A 161 -17.85 6.47 -5.81
N THR A 162 -17.80 7.79 -5.93
CA THR A 162 -18.89 8.68 -5.52
C THR A 162 -19.73 9.21 -6.68
N GLU A 163 -19.39 8.90 -7.93
CA GLU A 163 -20.11 9.37 -9.12
C GLU A 163 -21.60 8.96 -9.14
N ASN A 164 -21.88 7.71 -8.72
CA ASN A 164 -23.24 7.15 -8.69
C ASN A 164 -23.62 6.64 -7.27
N HIS A 165 -22.91 7.06 -6.24
CA HIS A 165 -23.08 6.65 -4.86
C HIS A 165 -22.92 7.86 -3.93
N GLY A 166 -23.35 7.71 -2.67
CA GLY A 166 -23.19 8.77 -1.69
C GLY A 166 -21.72 9.08 -1.39
N LYS A 167 -21.42 10.36 -1.25
CA LYS A 167 -20.14 10.87 -0.75
C LYS A 167 -20.02 10.62 0.75
N ALA A 168 -18.82 10.77 1.29
CA ALA A 168 -18.61 10.64 2.73
C ALA A 168 -19.43 11.69 3.53
N SER A 169 -19.56 12.91 2.99
CA SER A 169 -20.36 14.00 3.58
C SER A 169 -21.86 13.74 3.57
N ASP A 170 -22.37 12.87 2.69
CA ASP A 170 -23.79 12.53 2.64
C ASP A 170 -24.24 11.66 3.83
N CYS A 171 -23.30 11.27 4.70
CA CYS A 171 -23.61 10.45 5.86
C CYS A 171 -24.57 11.14 6.82
N ILE A 172 -25.79 10.62 6.93
CA ILE A 172 -26.85 11.12 7.83
C ILE A 172 -26.67 10.68 9.30
N GLY A 173 -25.60 9.97 9.64
CA GLY A 173 -25.30 9.58 11.01
C GLY A 173 -26.20 8.50 11.62
N CYS A 174 -26.92 7.70 10.82
CA CYS A 174 -27.92 6.74 11.30
C CYS A 174 -27.34 5.54 12.09
N GLY A 175 -26.02 5.27 12.02
CA GLY A 175 -25.31 4.24 12.79
C GLY A 175 -25.51 2.79 12.34
N LYS A 176 -26.31 2.50 11.31
CA LYS A 176 -26.55 1.12 10.82
C LYS A 176 -25.27 0.42 10.41
N CYS A 177 -24.33 1.16 9.77
CA CYS A 177 -23.05 0.64 9.33
C CYS A 177 -22.15 0.20 10.50
N GLU A 178 -22.15 0.94 11.61
CA GLU A 178 -21.39 0.59 12.81
C GLU A 178 -21.96 -0.64 13.52
N HIS A 179 -23.29 -0.75 13.54
CA HIS A 179 -23.95 -1.92 14.10
C HIS A 179 -23.61 -3.21 13.33
N SER A 180 -23.48 -3.12 12.01
CA SER A 180 -23.16 -4.26 11.15
C SER A 180 -21.64 -4.52 10.99
N CYS A 181 -20.78 -3.66 11.54
CA CYS A 181 -19.33 -3.77 11.37
C CYS A 181 -18.73 -4.82 12.31
N PRO A 182 -18.18 -5.95 11.81
CA PRO A 182 -17.55 -6.95 12.67
C PRO A 182 -16.22 -6.46 13.28
N GLN A 183 -15.66 -5.37 12.77
CA GLN A 183 -14.44 -4.74 13.29
C GLN A 183 -14.75 -3.62 14.30
N HIS A 184 -16.03 -3.33 14.56
CA HIS A 184 -16.48 -2.27 15.46
C HIS A 184 -15.85 -0.89 15.20
N LEU A 185 -15.66 -0.57 13.91
CA LEU A 185 -15.08 0.71 13.49
C LEU A 185 -16.06 1.85 13.78
N PRO A 186 -15.57 3.02 14.25
CA PRO A 186 -16.36 4.23 14.40
C PRO A 186 -16.60 4.89 13.02
N ILE A 187 -17.39 4.22 12.18
CA ILE A 187 -17.53 4.53 10.75
C ILE A 187 -18.00 5.97 10.51
N ARG A 188 -18.94 6.47 11.34
CA ARG A 188 -19.45 7.84 11.20
C ARG A 188 -18.37 8.89 11.41
N GLU A 189 -17.50 8.72 12.39
CA GLU A 189 -16.39 9.63 12.63
C GLU A 189 -15.33 9.50 11.51
N LEU A 190 -15.01 8.29 11.10
CA LEU A 190 -14.09 8.04 9.99
C LEU A 190 -14.59 8.63 8.67
N LEU A 191 -15.89 8.59 8.40
CA LEU A 191 -16.47 9.24 7.21
C LEU A 191 -16.34 10.77 7.26
N LYS A 192 -16.42 11.40 8.44
CA LYS A 192 -16.15 12.84 8.57
C LYS A 192 -14.69 13.18 8.22
N GLU A 193 -13.74 12.34 8.64
CA GLU A 193 -12.33 12.51 8.27
C GLU A 193 -12.11 12.31 6.77
N VAL A 194 -12.77 11.33 6.19
CA VAL A 194 -12.76 11.08 4.73
C VAL A 194 -13.32 12.29 3.99
N ALA A 195 -14.48 12.81 4.40
CA ALA A 195 -15.09 14.00 3.79
C ALA A 195 -14.15 15.23 3.89
N LYS A 196 -13.56 15.45 5.06
CA LYS A 196 -12.58 16.54 5.23
C LYS A 196 -11.37 16.38 4.30
N THR A 197 -10.94 15.16 4.04
CA THR A 197 -9.73 14.88 3.25
C THR A 197 -9.97 14.98 1.74
N PHE A 198 -11.14 14.57 1.26
CA PHE A 198 -11.43 14.48 -0.18
C PHE A 198 -12.41 15.54 -0.68
N GLU A 199 -13.21 16.14 0.21
CA GLU A 199 -14.27 17.09 -0.17
C GLU A 199 -14.02 18.50 0.40
N GLY A 200 -13.15 18.64 1.41
CA GLY A 200 -12.69 19.93 1.90
C GLY A 200 -11.79 20.53 0.82
N GLY A 201 -12.31 21.54 0.10
CA GLY A 201 -11.54 22.30 -0.87
C GLY A 201 -10.21 22.79 -0.27
N GLU A 202 -9.21 22.93 -1.13
CA GLU A 202 -7.84 23.37 -0.83
C GLU A 202 -7.82 24.40 0.31
N ALA A 203 -7.20 24.03 1.42
CA ALA A 203 -6.71 25.02 2.36
C ALA A 203 -5.54 25.73 1.64
N GLU A 204 -5.77 26.99 1.23
CA GLU A 204 -4.75 27.92 0.74
C GLU A 204 -3.49 27.91 1.60
#